data_d2db55ed1c4f6ba996cfb0152a0727b6
#
_entry.id   d2db55ed1c4f6ba996cfb0152a0727b6
#
_cell.length_a   1.000
_cell.length_b   1.000
_cell.length_c   1.000
_cell.angle_alpha   90.00
_cell.angle_beta   90.00
_cell.angle_gamma   90.00
#
_symmetry.space_group_name_H-M   'P 1'
#
loop_
_entity.id
_entity.type
_entity.pdbx_description
1 polymer ?
#
loop_
_entity_poly.entity_id
_entity_poly.type
_entity_poly.pdbx_seq_one_letter_code
_entity_poly.pdbx_strand_id
1 'polypeptide(L)'
;WVGDSVGNFGWTLLLGNWLGLEYERRYNRMHKSMKVINYFIDFNLSWKDKIPEKKFTTPPLCMPDEYKCDDYIESYRTYYTHDKKRFAKYTHREMPDFMKEKQKETDEKSNDKRRTSKSIS
;
A
#
# COMPACT_ATOMS: atom_id res chain seq x y z
N TRP A 1 8.54 12.74 -8.36
CA TRP A 1 9.08 11.39 -8.32
C TRP A 1 8.62 10.57 -9.52
N VAL A 2 7.33 10.50 -9.80
CA VAL A 2 6.76 9.66 -10.88
C VAL A 2 7.33 10.01 -12.25
N GLY A 3 7.46 11.28 -12.58
CA GLY A 3 7.97 11.77 -13.86
C GLY A 3 9.50 11.93 -13.94
N ASP A 4 10.23 11.60 -12.89
CA ASP A 4 11.68 11.81 -12.81
C ASP A 4 12.48 10.76 -13.58
N SER A 5 11.91 9.60 -13.81
CA SER A 5 12.53 8.51 -14.55
C SER A 5 11.52 7.56 -15.18
N VAL A 6 11.95 6.91 -16.26
CA VAL A 6 11.16 5.82 -16.88
C VAL A 6 10.92 4.69 -15.88
N GLY A 7 11.89 4.39 -15.02
CA GLY A 7 11.74 3.38 -13.98
C GLY A 7 10.64 3.70 -12.98
N ASN A 8 10.57 4.94 -12.50
CA ASN A 8 9.54 5.40 -11.56
C ASN A 8 8.15 5.42 -12.20
N PHE A 9 8.06 5.91 -13.41
CA PHE A 9 6.79 5.98 -14.15
C PHE A 9 6.25 4.57 -14.44
N GLY A 10 7.10 3.68 -14.93
CA GLY A 10 6.74 2.28 -15.20
C GLY A 10 6.28 1.53 -13.95
N TRP A 11 6.97 1.73 -12.83
CA TRP A 11 6.58 1.16 -11.54
C TRP A 11 5.21 1.67 -11.09
N THR A 12 4.93 2.96 -11.27
CA THR A 12 3.64 3.56 -10.93
C THR A 12 2.51 2.98 -11.78
N LEU A 13 2.74 2.80 -13.09
CA LEU A 13 1.76 2.16 -13.97
C LEU A 13 1.49 0.71 -13.57
N LEU A 14 2.52 -0.03 -13.22
CA LEU A 14 2.41 -1.43 -12.78
C LEU A 14 1.61 -1.53 -11.48
N LEU A 15 1.92 -0.71 -10.49
CA LEU A 15 1.17 -0.63 -9.24
C LEU A 15 -0.29 -0.26 -9.49
N GLY A 16 -0.54 0.76 -10.30
CA GLY A 16 -1.89 1.20 -10.67
C GLY A 16 -2.70 0.10 -11.35
N ASN A 17 -2.07 -0.65 -12.25
CA ASN A 17 -2.70 -1.79 -12.92
C ASN A 17 -3.09 -2.89 -11.91
N TRP A 18 -2.20 -3.27 -11.01
CA TRP A 18 -2.50 -4.25 -9.96
C TRP A 18 -3.62 -3.80 -9.02
N LEU A 19 -3.61 -2.53 -8.61
CA LEU A 19 -4.68 -1.96 -7.78
C LEU A 19 -6.02 -1.94 -8.51
N GLY A 20 -6.01 -1.65 -9.81
CA GLY A 20 -7.22 -1.68 -10.65
C GLY A 20 -7.81 -3.08 -10.78
N LEU A 21 -6.99 -4.10 -10.98
CA LEU A 21 -7.40 -5.50 -11.02
C LEU A 21 -7.97 -5.95 -9.66
N GLU A 22 -7.35 -5.54 -8.57
CA GLU A 22 -7.83 -5.82 -7.22
C GLU A 22 -9.19 -5.16 -6.95
N TYR A 23 -9.37 -3.92 -7.36
CA TYR A 23 -10.64 -3.21 -7.26
C TYR A 23 -11.75 -3.92 -8.05
N GLU A 24 -11.49 -4.32 -9.29
CA GLU A 24 -12.43 -5.07 -10.11
C GLU A 24 -12.84 -6.40 -9.47
N ARG A 25 -11.87 -7.12 -8.90
CA ARG A 25 -12.12 -8.37 -8.18
C ARG A 25 -13.02 -8.18 -6.96
N ARG A 26 -12.81 -7.09 -6.20
CA ARG A 26 -13.60 -6.81 -4.99
C ARG A 26 -15.00 -6.31 -5.29
N TYR A 27 -15.14 -5.46 -6.29
CA TYR A 27 -16.38 -4.69 -6.53
C TYR A 27 -17.07 -5.01 -7.85
N ASN A 28 -16.52 -5.93 -8.63
CA ASN A 28 -17.05 -6.37 -9.93
C ASN A 28 -17.34 -5.21 -10.90
N ARG A 29 -16.47 -4.19 -10.88
CA ARG A 29 -16.49 -3.05 -11.79
C ARG A 29 -15.11 -2.45 -11.98
N MET A 30 -14.87 -1.82 -13.13
CA MET A 30 -13.61 -1.15 -13.41
C MET A 30 -13.52 0.20 -12.69
N HIS A 31 -12.40 0.46 -12.01
CA HIS A 31 -12.13 1.76 -11.44
C HIS A 31 -11.90 2.80 -12.55
N LYS A 32 -12.42 4.02 -12.37
CA LYS A 32 -12.32 5.10 -13.39
C LYS A 32 -10.87 5.44 -13.77
N SER A 33 -9.94 5.38 -12.83
CA SER A 33 -8.51 5.63 -13.06
C SER A 33 -7.87 4.64 -14.04
N MET A 34 -8.48 3.47 -14.28
CA MET A 34 -7.95 2.47 -15.21
C MET A 34 -7.96 2.96 -16.66
N LYS A 35 -8.83 3.89 -17.02
CA LYS A 35 -8.81 4.52 -18.35
C LYS A 35 -7.50 5.27 -18.59
N VAL A 36 -7.02 6.01 -17.59
CA VAL A 36 -5.76 6.74 -17.66
C VAL A 36 -4.56 5.79 -17.65
N ILE A 37 -4.57 4.81 -16.78
CA ILE A 37 -3.50 3.81 -16.66
C ILE A 37 -3.36 3.02 -17.96
N ASN A 38 -4.45 2.51 -18.50
CA ASN A 38 -4.46 1.77 -19.76
C ASN A 38 -4.00 2.66 -20.95
N TYR A 39 -4.38 3.92 -20.98
CA TYR A 39 -3.89 4.86 -21.97
C TYR A 39 -2.36 4.93 -21.98
N PHE A 40 -1.73 5.10 -20.82
CA PHE A 40 -0.27 5.15 -20.74
C PHE A 40 0.40 3.81 -21.04
N ILE A 41 -0.21 2.70 -20.68
CA ILE A 41 0.32 1.35 -21.02
C ILE A 41 0.28 1.13 -22.53
N ASP A 42 -0.85 1.46 -23.19
CA ASP A 42 -1.04 1.23 -24.62
C ASP A 42 -0.18 2.18 -25.49
N PHE A 43 0.09 3.39 -24.99
CA PHE A 43 0.90 4.40 -25.68
C PHE A 43 2.27 4.61 -25.03
N ASN A 44 2.88 3.54 -24.54
CA ASN A 44 4.15 3.59 -23.80
C ASN A 44 5.31 4.27 -24.56
N LEU A 45 5.35 4.18 -25.88
CA LEU A 45 6.40 4.82 -26.69
C LEU A 45 6.35 6.35 -26.62
N SER A 46 5.15 6.94 -26.50
CA SER A 46 5.01 8.40 -26.46
C SER A 46 5.45 9.02 -25.13
N TRP A 47 5.29 8.33 -24.01
CA TRP A 47 5.77 8.87 -22.73
C TRP A 47 7.25 8.52 -22.45
N LYS A 48 7.75 7.39 -22.94
CA LYS A 48 9.17 7.03 -22.81
C LYS A 48 10.13 8.05 -23.41
N ASP A 49 9.76 8.67 -24.52
CA ASP A 49 10.55 9.72 -25.16
C ASP A 49 10.54 11.05 -24.39
N LYS A 50 9.55 11.27 -23.53
CA LYS A 50 9.35 12.53 -22.79
C LYS A 50 9.89 12.52 -21.37
N ILE A 51 10.27 11.36 -20.85
CA ILE A 51 10.73 11.16 -19.48
C ILE A 51 12.19 10.68 -19.51
N PRO A 52 13.05 11.17 -18.60
CA PRO A 52 14.45 10.72 -18.55
C PRO A 52 14.59 9.20 -18.41
N GLU A 53 15.44 8.60 -19.22
CA GLU A 53 15.74 7.18 -19.16
C GLU A 53 16.68 6.87 -17.98
N LYS A 54 16.11 6.85 -16.78
CA LYS A 54 16.79 6.56 -15.52
C LYS A 54 16.14 5.39 -14.82
N LYS A 55 16.91 4.75 -13.93
CA LYS A 55 16.44 3.64 -13.12
C LYS A 55 15.43 4.07 -12.06
N PHE A 56 14.69 3.09 -11.55
CA PHE A 56 13.82 3.24 -10.40
C PHE A 56 14.59 3.75 -9.18
N THR A 57 13.97 4.70 -8.48
CA THR A 57 14.45 5.20 -7.18
C THR A 57 13.42 4.88 -6.10
N THR A 58 13.84 4.92 -4.83
CA THR A 58 12.95 4.64 -3.71
C THR A 58 11.73 5.59 -3.70
N PRO A 59 10.49 5.07 -3.58
CA PRO A 59 9.31 5.91 -3.47
C PRO A 59 9.37 6.82 -2.25
N PRO A 60 8.78 8.04 -2.33
CA PRO A 60 8.71 8.94 -1.19
C PRO A 60 7.88 8.34 -0.06
N LEU A 61 8.34 8.55 1.18
CA LEU A 61 7.67 8.08 2.38
C LEU A 61 6.67 9.14 2.87
N CYS A 62 5.42 9.04 2.44
CA CYS A 62 4.34 9.96 2.75
C CYS A 62 3.58 9.51 4.02
N MET A 63 4.25 9.57 5.16
CA MET A 63 3.72 9.14 6.45
C MET A 63 4.42 9.89 7.60
N PRO A 64 3.88 9.84 8.85
CA PRO A 64 4.59 10.33 10.03
C PRO A 64 5.97 9.69 10.20
N ASP A 65 6.95 10.47 10.69
CA ASP A 65 8.35 10.03 10.81
C ASP A 65 8.54 8.79 11.67
N GLU A 66 7.68 8.57 12.67
CA GLU A 66 7.70 7.39 13.54
C GLU A 66 7.55 6.05 12.79
N TYR A 67 6.97 6.06 11.59
CA TYR A 67 6.77 4.86 10.76
C TYR A 67 7.84 4.68 9.68
N LYS A 68 8.70 5.66 9.48
CA LYS A 68 9.73 5.65 8.45
C LYS A 68 10.94 4.81 8.84
N CYS A 69 11.39 3.97 7.92
CA CYS A 69 12.65 3.22 8.01
C CYS A 69 13.29 3.13 6.62
N ASP A 70 14.44 2.49 6.53
CA ASP A 70 15.19 2.36 5.26
C ASP A 70 14.46 1.53 4.20
N ASP A 71 13.61 0.61 4.61
CA ASP A 71 12.76 -0.19 3.72
C ASP A 71 11.40 0.47 3.55
N TYR A 72 11.08 0.95 2.34
CA TYR A 72 9.81 1.59 2.05
C TYR A 72 8.61 0.64 2.19
N ILE A 73 8.76 -0.65 1.93
CA ILE A 73 7.69 -1.64 2.09
C ILE A 73 7.34 -1.79 3.57
N GLU A 74 8.35 -1.94 4.44
CA GLU A 74 8.14 -1.99 5.90
C GLU A 74 7.56 -0.69 6.43
N SER A 75 8.02 0.46 5.95
CA SER A 75 7.48 1.77 6.33
C SER A 75 5.98 1.87 6.04
N TYR A 76 5.55 1.51 4.84
CA TYR A 76 4.12 1.51 4.47
C TYR A 76 3.30 0.45 5.20
N ARG A 77 3.84 -0.73 5.43
CA ARG A 77 3.18 -1.77 6.22
C ARG A 77 2.95 -1.32 7.66
N THR A 78 3.97 -0.72 8.28
CA THR A 78 3.87 -0.15 9.63
C THR A 78 2.82 0.96 9.69
N TYR A 79 2.84 1.87 8.74
CA TYR A 79 1.84 2.94 8.62
C TYR A 79 0.41 2.39 8.49
N TYR A 80 0.20 1.41 7.62
CA TYR A 80 -1.11 0.78 7.45
C TYR A 80 -1.60 0.04 8.71
N THR A 81 -0.72 -0.68 9.38
CA THR A 81 -1.09 -1.45 10.58
C THR A 81 -1.39 -0.58 11.79
N HIS A 82 -0.82 0.63 11.87
CA HIS A 82 -1.01 1.54 13.01
C HIS A 82 -2.09 2.60 12.74
N ASP A 83 -2.06 3.23 11.58
CA ASP A 83 -2.87 4.40 11.29
C ASP A 83 -4.07 4.13 10.37
N LYS A 84 -3.94 3.16 9.46
CA LYS A 84 -4.95 2.87 8.43
C LYS A 84 -5.80 1.63 8.72
N LYS A 85 -5.49 0.88 9.76
CA LYS A 85 -6.21 -0.35 10.13
C LYS A 85 -7.72 -0.14 10.26
N ARG A 86 -8.15 0.95 10.86
CA ARG A 86 -9.57 1.30 11.06
C ARG A 86 -10.35 1.52 9.76
N PHE A 87 -9.66 1.85 8.67
CA PHE A 87 -10.26 2.05 7.34
C PHE A 87 -10.11 0.84 6.43
N ALA A 88 -9.28 -0.12 6.81
CA ALA A 88 -8.97 -1.27 5.98
C ALA A 88 -10.15 -2.24 5.95
N LYS A 89 -10.68 -2.47 4.75
CA LYS A 89 -11.71 -3.48 4.48
C LYS A 89 -11.21 -4.42 3.39
N TYR A 90 -11.43 -5.70 3.60
CA TYR A 90 -10.96 -6.75 2.70
C TYR A 90 -12.14 -7.44 2.00
N THR A 91 -13.02 -6.65 1.39
CA THR A 91 -14.21 -7.11 0.67
C THR A 91 -13.83 -8.17 -0.37
N HIS A 92 -14.41 -9.38 -0.26
CA HIS A 92 -14.11 -10.53 -1.11
C HIS A 92 -12.63 -10.96 -1.14
N ARG A 93 -11.85 -10.61 -0.11
CA ARG A 93 -10.44 -10.94 0.03
C ARG A 93 -10.10 -11.34 1.46
N GLU A 94 -9.11 -12.20 1.62
CA GLU A 94 -8.51 -12.45 2.92
C GLU A 94 -7.66 -11.26 3.37
N MET A 95 -7.65 -11.02 4.68
CA MET A 95 -6.76 -10.05 5.29
C MET A 95 -5.30 -10.49 5.09
N PRO A 96 -4.40 -9.59 4.66
CA PRO A 96 -2.98 -9.91 4.52
C PRO A 96 -2.34 -10.35 5.85
N ASP A 97 -1.37 -11.26 5.77
CA ASP A 97 -0.74 -11.84 6.95
C ASP A 97 -0.10 -10.81 7.88
N PHE A 98 0.57 -9.79 7.34
CA PHE A 98 1.17 -8.71 8.14
C PHE A 98 0.14 -7.90 8.95
N MET A 99 -1.12 -7.88 8.53
CA MET A 99 -2.22 -7.27 9.27
C MET A 99 -2.78 -8.21 10.35
N LYS A 100 -2.78 -9.53 10.10
CA LYS A 100 -3.22 -10.56 11.05
C LYS A 100 -2.29 -10.68 12.26
N GLU A 101 -0.98 -10.65 12.05
CA GLU A 101 0.03 -10.77 13.10
C GLU A 101 -0.10 -9.64 14.14
N LYS A 102 -0.25 -8.42 13.70
CA LYS A 102 -0.42 -7.27 14.60
C LYS A 102 -1.77 -7.24 15.33
N GLN A 103 -2.77 -7.89 14.82
CA GLN A 103 -4.04 -8.03 15.52
C GLN A 103 -3.88 -8.96 16.72
N LYS A 104 -3.15 -10.07 16.58
CA LYS A 104 -2.84 -10.99 17.69
C LYS A 104 -2.05 -10.29 18.80
N GLU A 105 -1.01 -9.52 18.46
CA GLU A 105 -0.23 -8.76 19.46
C GLU A 105 -1.08 -7.74 20.24
N THR A 106 -2.04 -7.10 19.56
CA THR A 106 -2.95 -6.13 20.19
C THR A 106 -3.91 -6.83 21.14
N ASP A 107 -4.45 -7.97 20.73
CA ASP A 107 -5.38 -8.76 21.52
C ASP A 107 -4.70 -9.38 22.76
N GLU A 108 -3.46 -9.86 22.62
CA GLU A 108 -2.65 -10.37 23.72
C GLU A 108 -2.33 -9.28 24.76
N LYS A 109 -1.91 -8.09 24.31
CA LYS A 109 -1.64 -6.94 25.19
C LYS A 109 -2.90 -6.44 25.90
N SER A 110 -4.05 -6.51 25.25
CA SER A 110 -5.34 -6.14 25.83
C SER A 110 -5.79 -7.15 26.89
N ASN A 111 -5.57 -8.44 26.66
CA ASN A 111 -5.88 -9.50 27.62
C ASN A 111 -4.96 -9.47 28.83
N ASP A 112 -3.69 -9.16 28.66
CA ASP A 112 -2.74 -9.07 29.77
C ASP A 112 -3.07 -7.87 30.68
N LYS A 113 -3.43 -6.72 30.12
CA LYS A 113 -3.92 -5.58 30.90
C LYS A 113 -5.20 -5.87 31.68
N ARG A 114 -6.11 -6.69 31.16
CA ARG A 114 -7.33 -7.12 31.88
C ARG A 114 -7.03 -8.09 33.01
N ARG A 115 -6.02 -8.96 32.84
CA ARG A 115 -5.56 -9.90 33.88
C ARG A 115 -4.90 -9.16 35.05
N THR A 116 -4.03 -8.17 34.75
CA THR A 116 -3.35 -7.37 35.78
C THR A 116 -4.32 -6.47 36.53
N SER A 117 -5.34 -5.92 35.91
CA SER A 117 -6.36 -5.11 36.61
C SER A 117 -7.29 -5.92 37.51
N LYS A 118 -7.48 -7.24 37.24
CA LYS A 118 -8.26 -8.14 38.10
C LYS A 118 -7.48 -8.67 39.28
N SER A 119 -6.16 -8.65 39.24
CA SER A 119 -5.29 -9.14 40.35
C SER A 119 -5.01 -8.06 41.41
N ILE A 120 -5.41 -6.80 41.20
CA ILE A 120 -5.22 -5.65 42.09
C ILE A 120 -6.49 -5.35 42.93
N SER A 121 -7.59 -5.98 42.62
CA SER A 121 -8.84 -5.88 43.40
C SER A 121 -8.97 -7.10 44.31
#